data_cecb2b834e6b426e9f7b937d6760dff9
#
_entry.id   cecb2b834e6b426e9f7b937d6760dff9
#
_cell.length_a   1.000
_cell.length_b   1.000
_cell.length_c   1.000
_cell.angle_alpha   90.00
_cell.angle_beta   90.00
_cell.angle_gamma   90.00
#
_symmetry.space_group_name_H-M   'P 1'
#
loop_
_entity.id
_entity.type
_entity.pdbx_description
1 polymer ?
#
loop_
_entity_poly.entity_id
_entity_poly.type
_entity_poly.pdbx_seq_one_letter_code
_entity_poly.pdbx_strand_id
1 'polypeptide(L)'
;MKIHEYQAKAILARHGVPVPRGEVTFDGVDAADIAKRLGTGVVVVKAQIHAGGRGKGGGVKLAKSPDEAQALAKSILGMTLVTHQTGPEGRVVKRLLIEEGLQIQRELYLSLLLDRAAGKPVMMASAAGGMDIEEVAEKTPEKIIKVYIEPGVGVVPFECRQLGFGVGLDAAQVNKFVKLASALYEAFVATDASLIEINPLLVTKDGDLLALDAKMNFDDNALYRHTDIKELRDTGEEDPLEIEASKFNLNYIHLDGNIGCMVNGAGLAMATMDIIKIAGGEPANFLDVGGGANAEQIRNAFKILMSDKNVKAVLINIFGGILRCDVLAQGVIAAVKELGVPVPIVIRMEGTNVEEGKRLLKESGMKLTTADSMDEAAKAVVRLAGS
;
A
#
# COMPACT_ATOMS: atom_id res chain seq x y z
N MET A 1 -5.91 -0.86 3.42
CA MET A 1 -6.45 0.08 2.41
C MET A 1 -5.73 1.42 2.52
N LYS A 2 -5.41 2.06 1.38
CA LYS A 2 -4.81 3.42 1.29
C LYS A 2 -5.86 4.42 0.82
N ILE A 3 -5.67 5.71 1.17
CA ILE A 3 -6.53 6.81 0.72
C ILE A 3 -5.67 7.99 0.23
N HIS A 4 -6.29 8.95 -0.47
CA HIS A 4 -5.62 10.15 -0.93
C HIS A 4 -5.30 11.12 0.22
N GLU A 5 -4.33 12.02 0.01
CA GLU A 5 -3.91 13.05 0.97
C GLU A 5 -5.09 13.91 1.46
N TYR A 6 -5.94 14.41 0.54
CA TYR A 6 -7.07 15.25 0.92
C TYR A 6 -8.09 14.52 1.81
N GLN A 7 -8.28 13.22 1.60
CA GLN A 7 -9.14 12.36 2.43
C GLN A 7 -8.51 12.14 3.81
N ALA A 8 -7.20 11.85 3.83
CA ALA A 8 -6.45 11.70 5.08
C ALA A 8 -6.52 12.98 5.93
N LYS A 9 -6.29 14.15 5.32
CA LYS A 9 -6.42 15.44 6.00
C LYS A 9 -7.83 15.69 6.52
N ALA A 10 -8.86 15.34 5.76
CA ALA A 10 -10.24 15.48 6.21
C ALA A 10 -10.54 14.61 7.45
N ILE A 11 -10.01 13.39 7.51
CA ILE A 11 -10.12 12.53 8.69
C ILE A 11 -9.36 13.14 9.86
N LEU A 12 -8.10 13.53 9.66
CA LEU A 12 -7.26 14.13 10.70
C LEU A 12 -7.88 15.41 11.28
N ALA A 13 -8.42 16.28 10.43
CA ALA A 13 -9.10 17.50 10.87
C ALA A 13 -10.32 17.21 11.74
N ARG A 14 -11.12 16.19 11.42
CA ARG A 14 -12.28 15.76 12.26
C ARG A 14 -11.85 15.31 13.66
N HIS A 15 -10.64 14.81 13.81
CA HIS A 15 -10.04 14.43 15.09
C HIS A 15 -9.23 15.54 15.75
N GLY A 16 -9.25 16.76 15.21
CA GLY A 16 -8.58 17.93 15.80
C GLY A 16 -7.10 18.08 15.48
N VAL A 17 -6.56 17.33 14.51
CA VAL A 17 -5.21 17.54 13.99
C VAL A 17 -5.24 18.76 13.05
N PRO A 18 -4.43 19.80 13.30
CA PRO A 18 -4.40 20.98 12.44
C PRO A 18 -3.86 20.64 11.04
N VAL A 19 -4.62 21.03 10.02
CA VAL A 19 -4.26 20.89 8.61
C VAL A 19 -4.44 22.23 7.88
N PRO A 20 -3.75 22.49 6.76
CA PRO A 20 -4.01 23.65 5.92
C PRO A 20 -5.43 23.62 5.34
N ARG A 21 -6.00 24.79 5.10
CA ARG A 21 -7.28 24.91 4.38
C ARG A 21 -7.08 24.55 2.92
N GLY A 22 -7.97 23.74 2.36
CA GLY A 22 -7.91 23.33 0.98
C GLY A 22 -9.19 22.68 0.50
N GLU A 23 -9.36 22.64 -0.82
CA GLU A 23 -10.48 21.99 -1.47
C GLU A 23 -10.00 21.12 -2.64
N VAL A 24 -10.65 19.97 -2.84
CA VAL A 24 -10.34 19.07 -3.95
C VAL A 24 -11.16 19.45 -5.18
N THR A 25 -10.54 19.33 -6.37
CA THR A 25 -11.20 19.44 -7.66
C THR A 25 -10.92 18.21 -8.51
N PHE A 26 -11.92 17.74 -9.27
CA PHE A 26 -11.85 16.54 -10.09
C PHE A 26 -11.70 16.86 -11.58
N ASP A 27 -12.12 18.02 -12.01
CA ASP A 27 -12.05 18.49 -13.40
C ASP A 27 -11.18 19.74 -13.58
N GLY A 28 -10.75 20.34 -12.46
CA GLY A 28 -9.92 21.53 -12.42
C GLY A 28 -10.59 22.82 -12.94
N VAL A 29 -11.89 22.78 -13.26
CA VAL A 29 -12.61 23.95 -13.78
C VAL A 29 -12.76 25.05 -12.75
N ASP A 30 -12.91 24.66 -11.48
CA ASP A 30 -13.15 25.54 -10.34
C ASP A 30 -11.87 25.96 -9.57
N ALA A 31 -10.68 25.60 -10.07
CA ALA A 31 -9.42 25.85 -9.37
C ALA A 31 -9.17 27.34 -9.06
N ALA A 32 -9.55 28.24 -9.97
CA ALA A 32 -9.47 29.68 -9.74
C ALA A 32 -10.44 30.15 -8.65
N ASP A 33 -11.64 29.60 -8.59
CA ASP A 33 -12.64 29.98 -7.58
C ASP A 33 -12.29 29.42 -6.21
N ILE A 34 -11.73 28.22 -6.14
CA ILE A 34 -11.15 27.68 -4.90
C ILE A 34 -10.03 28.63 -4.39
N ALA A 35 -9.11 29.02 -5.26
CA ALA A 35 -8.02 29.94 -4.89
C ALA A 35 -8.55 31.29 -4.36
N LYS A 36 -9.63 31.83 -4.95
CA LYS A 36 -10.29 33.06 -4.46
C LYS A 36 -10.92 32.85 -3.08
N ARG A 37 -11.60 31.72 -2.86
CA ARG A 37 -12.23 31.40 -1.55
C ARG A 37 -11.19 31.24 -0.44
N LEU A 38 -10.06 30.63 -0.73
CA LEU A 38 -8.94 30.49 0.23
C LEU A 38 -8.40 31.85 0.65
N GLY A 39 -8.40 32.85 -0.27
CA GLY A 39 -8.09 34.24 0.04
C GLY A 39 -6.65 34.51 0.46
N THR A 40 -5.71 33.59 0.17
CA THR A 40 -4.29 33.71 0.47
C THR A 40 -3.54 34.23 -0.76
N GLY A 41 -2.44 34.97 -0.56
CA GLY A 41 -1.63 35.52 -1.65
C GLY A 41 -0.95 34.44 -2.52
N VAL A 42 -0.85 33.21 -2.00
CA VAL A 42 -0.29 32.04 -2.69
C VAL A 42 -1.16 30.84 -2.36
N VAL A 43 -1.43 30.02 -3.34
CA VAL A 43 -2.02 28.68 -3.17
C VAL A 43 -1.11 27.60 -3.75
N VAL A 44 -1.28 26.37 -3.30
CA VAL A 44 -0.53 25.21 -3.77
C VAL A 44 -1.47 24.29 -4.53
N VAL A 45 -1.13 23.93 -5.77
CA VAL A 45 -1.84 22.96 -6.58
C VAL A 45 -1.13 21.61 -6.46
N LYS A 46 -1.79 20.62 -5.88
CA LYS A 46 -1.19 19.31 -5.54
C LYS A 46 -1.91 18.18 -6.28
N ALA A 47 -1.19 17.43 -7.10
CA ALA A 47 -1.67 16.16 -7.66
C ALA A 47 -2.04 15.17 -6.55
N GLN A 48 -3.14 14.48 -6.69
CA GLN A 48 -3.61 13.46 -5.74
C GLN A 48 -3.47 12.08 -6.37
N ILE A 49 -2.41 11.37 -5.99
CA ILE A 49 -2.11 9.98 -6.31
C ILE A 49 -1.64 9.25 -5.04
N HIS A 50 -1.73 7.91 -5.02
CA HIS A 50 -1.27 7.09 -3.88
C HIS A 50 0.25 6.88 -3.88
N ALA A 51 1.02 7.94 -4.17
CA ALA A 51 2.48 7.89 -4.15
C ALA A 51 3.08 9.16 -3.55
N GLY A 52 4.21 8.99 -2.87
CA GLY A 52 5.06 10.07 -2.39
C GLY A 52 5.95 10.64 -3.49
N GLY A 53 6.72 11.70 -3.14
CA GLY A 53 7.67 12.33 -4.08
C GLY A 53 7.02 13.17 -5.17
N ARG A 54 5.74 13.50 -5.06
CA ARG A 54 4.95 14.26 -6.05
C ARG A 54 5.58 15.61 -6.40
N GLY A 55 6.17 16.28 -5.43
CA GLY A 55 6.87 17.57 -5.65
C GLY A 55 8.03 17.43 -6.62
N LYS A 56 8.87 16.41 -6.43
CA LYS A 56 10.03 16.12 -7.32
C LYS A 56 9.57 15.72 -8.73
N GLY A 57 8.42 15.06 -8.85
CA GLY A 57 7.81 14.68 -10.13
C GLY A 57 7.06 15.82 -10.84
N GLY A 58 6.99 17.03 -10.27
CA GLY A 58 6.29 18.17 -10.85
C GLY A 58 4.78 18.22 -10.57
N GLY A 59 4.27 17.32 -9.72
CA GLY A 59 2.86 17.25 -9.32
C GLY A 59 2.45 18.22 -8.21
N VAL A 60 3.36 19.06 -7.70
CA VAL A 60 3.07 20.09 -6.70
C VAL A 60 3.66 21.42 -7.18
N LYS A 61 2.81 22.44 -7.31
CA LYS A 61 3.22 23.76 -7.82
C LYS A 61 2.54 24.89 -7.05
N LEU A 62 3.25 26.01 -6.90
CA LEU A 62 2.76 27.23 -6.28
C LEU A 62 2.10 28.11 -7.34
N ALA A 63 0.95 28.68 -7.02
CA ALA A 63 0.26 29.69 -7.80
C ALA A 63 0.12 30.99 -7.00
N LYS A 64 0.47 32.12 -7.61
CA LYS A 64 0.43 33.45 -7.01
C LYS A 64 -0.84 34.23 -7.34
N SER A 65 -1.71 33.64 -8.16
CA SER A 65 -2.99 34.21 -8.52
C SER A 65 -4.02 33.10 -8.81
N PRO A 66 -5.33 33.39 -8.78
CA PRO A 66 -6.36 32.47 -9.18
C PRO A 66 -6.21 31.98 -10.63
N ASP A 67 -5.81 32.87 -11.55
CA ASP A 67 -5.61 32.51 -12.95
C ASP A 67 -4.43 31.54 -13.14
N GLU A 68 -3.34 31.77 -12.38
CA GLU A 68 -2.21 30.84 -12.36
C GLU A 68 -2.59 29.49 -11.76
N ALA A 69 -3.41 29.46 -10.70
CA ALA A 69 -3.94 28.22 -10.12
C ALA A 69 -4.75 27.44 -11.18
N GLN A 70 -5.59 28.13 -11.95
CA GLN A 70 -6.37 27.54 -13.05
C GLN A 70 -5.48 26.99 -14.17
N ALA A 71 -4.43 27.72 -14.56
CA ALA A 71 -3.50 27.28 -15.57
C ALA A 71 -2.71 26.03 -15.13
N LEU A 72 -2.25 26.03 -13.89
CA LEU A 72 -1.54 24.89 -13.28
C LEU A 72 -2.46 23.68 -13.13
N ALA A 73 -3.70 23.87 -12.70
CA ALA A 73 -4.69 22.78 -12.59
C ALA A 73 -4.89 22.09 -13.97
N LYS A 74 -5.06 22.84 -15.04
CA LYS A 74 -5.17 22.30 -16.40
C LYS A 74 -3.91 21.56 -16.87
N SER A 75 -2.73 21.98 -16.43
CA SER A 75 -1.47 21.34 -16.82
C SER A 75 -1.15 20.07 -16.06
N ILE A 76 -1.60 19.96 -14.78
CA ILE A 76 -1.30 18.83 -13.90
C ILE A 76 -2.37 17.75 -14.02
N LEU A 77 -3.65 18.14 -14.19
CA LEU A 77 -4.73 17.19 -14.34
C LEU A 77 -4.57 16.42 -15.67
N GLY A 78 -4.66 15.09 -15.60
CA GLY A 78 -4.47 14.21 -16.76
C GLY A 78 -3.01 13.90 -17.09
N MET A 79 -2.02 14.57 -16.47
CA MET A 79 -0.62 14.20 -16.68
C MET A 79 -0.31 12.82 -16.06
N THR A 80 0.63 12.11 -16.65
CA THR A 80 1.22 10.92 -16.04
C THR A 80 2.36 11.37 -15.12
N LEU A 81 2.15 11.21 -13.81
CA LEU A 81 3.13 11.61 -12.81
C LEU A 81 4.02 10.43 -12.44
N VAL A 82 5.32 10.56 -12.72
CA VAL A 82 6.34 9.57 -12.41
C VAL A 82 7.07 10.01 -11.13
N THR A 83 7.12 9.12 -10.15
CA THR A 83 7.87 9.28 -8.90
C THR A 83 8.66 7.99 -8.62
N HIS A 84 9.55 8.02 -7.63
CA HIS A 84 10.26 6.80 -7.20
C HIS A 84 9.33 5.69 -6.67
N GLN A 85 8.09 6.04 -6.28
CA GLN A 85 7.10 5.08 -5.78
C GLN A 85 6.10 4.59 -6.83
N THR A 86 5.95 5.30 -7.96
CA THR A 86 5.03 4.88 -9.02
C THR A 86 5.66 3.93 -10.04
N GLY A 87 6.98 3.79 -10.00
CA GLY A 87 7.71 3.16 -11.09
C GLY A 87 7.74 3.99 -12.37
N PRO A 88 8.36 3.48 -13.46
CA PRO A 88 8.54 4.22 -14.72
C PRO A 88 7.23 4.46 -15.46
N GLU A 89 6.20 3.66 -15.23
CA GLU A 89 4.89 3.80 -15.87
C GLU A 89 4.12 5.01 -15.33
N GLY A 90 4.42 5.45 -14.11
CA GLY A 90 3.75 6.57 -13.46
C GLY A 90 2.29 6.31 -13.11
N ARG A 91 1.60 7.36 -12.67
CA ARG A 91 0.16 7.35 -12.41
C ARG A 91 -0.51 8.57 -13.03
N VAL A 92 -1.67 8.37 -13.65
CA VAL A 92 -2.44 9.48 -14.23
C VAL A 92 -3.11 10.27 -13.13
N VAL A 93 -2.88 11.59 -13.09
CA VAL A 93 -3.49 12.49 -12.12
C VAL A 93 -4.95 12.72 -12.47
N LYS A 94 -5.87 12.26 -11.62
CA LYS A 94 -7.33 12.34 -11.84
C LYS A 94 -8.01 13.41 -10.99
N ARG A 95 -7.30 13.99 -10.02
CA ARG A 95 -7.82 15.01 -9.09
C ARG A 95 -6.68 15.84 -8.51
N LEU A 96 -7.03 17.04 -8.07
CA LEU A 96 -6.09 17.99 -7.49
C LEU A 96 -6.61 18.50 -6.14
N LEU A 97 -5.72 18.74 -5.21
CA LEU A 97 -5.97 19.51 -4.00
C LEU A 97 -5.43 20.92 -4.22
N ILE A 98 -6.29 21.93 -4.09
CA ILE A 98 -5.91 23.35 -4.06
C ILE A 98 -5.87 23.76 -2.60
N GLU A 99 -4.71 24.16 -2.11
CA GLU A 99 -4.46 24.38 -0.69
C GLU A 99 -3.83 25.75 -0.44
N GLU A 100 -4.06 26.34 0.70
CA GLU A 100 -3.46 27.62 1.09
C GLU A 100 -1.93 27.51 1.17
N GLY A 101 -1.23 28.52 0.68
CA GLY A 101 0.22 28.64 0.84
C GLY A 101 0.55 29.08 2.26
N LEU A 102 1.53 28.42 2.88
CA LEU A 102 1.95 28.67 4.26
C LEU A 102 3.36 29.26 4.32
N GLN A 103 3.62 30.07 5.36
CA GLN A 103 4.96 30.57 5.66
C GLN A 103 5.69 29.56 6.54
N ILE A 104 6.51 28.73 5.90
CA ILE A 104 7.24 27.64 6.55
C ILE A 104 8.46 28.18 7.27
N GLN A 105 8.63 27.84 8.55
CA GLN A 105 9.83 28.04 9.32
C GLN A 105 10.71 26.78 9.36
N ARG A 106 10.07 25.62 9.64
CA ARG A 106 10.74 24.31 9.73
C ARG A 106 9.83 23.21 9.22
N GLU A 107 10.43 22.14 8.73
CA GLU A 107 9.79 20.92 8.33
C GLU A 107 10.25 19.79 9.24
N LEU A 108 9.30 19.04 9.80
CA LEU A 108 9.52 17.91 10.69
C LEU A 108 8.85 16.67 10.10
N TYR A 109 9.29 15.52 10.55
CA TYR A 109 8.62 14.24 10.31
C TYR A 109 7.84 13.80 11.56
N LEU A 110 6.64 13.29 11.37
CA LEU A 110 5.85 12.64 12.42
C LEU A 110 5.09 11.46 11.85
N SER A 111 5.18 10.30 12.50
CA SER A 111 4.37 9.14 12.13
C SER A 111 3.90 8.36 13.35
N LEU A 112 2.84 7.61 13.14
CA LEU A 112 2.29 6.65 14.09
C LEU A 112 1.94 5.37 13.34
N LEU A 113 2.49 4.25 13.77
CA LEU A 113 2.27 2.96 13.13
C LEU A 113 2.34 1.82 14.17
N LEU A 114 1.87 0.64 13.78
CA LEU A 114 2.02 -0.56 14.57
C LEU A 114 3.39 -1.19 14.31
N ASP A 115 4.26 -1.20 15.32
CA ASP A 115 5.52 -1.97 15.30
C ASP A 115 5.21 -3.44 15.60
N ARG A 116 5.33 -4.29 14.58
CA ARG A 116 5.01 -5.71 14.69
C ARG A 116 5.99 -6.49 15.57
N ALA A 117 7.24 -6.06 15.65
CA ALA A 117 8.25 -6.70 16.47
C ALA A 117 8.00 -6.42 17.97
N ALA A 118 7.63 -5.19 18.31
CA ALA A 118 7.27 -4.78 19.67
C ALA A 118 5.82 -5.14 20.03
N GLY A 119 4.94 -5.40 19.04
CA GLY A 119 3.51 -5.64 19.26
C GLY A 119 2.76 -4.43 19.79
N LYS A 120 3.27 -3.20 19.54
CA LYS A 120 2.74 -1.94 20.10
C LYS A 120 2.73 -0.83 19.04
N PRO A 121 1.82 0.14 19.18
CA PRO A 121 1.93 1.37 18.41
C PRO A 121 3.23 2.11 18.77
N VAL A 122 3.89 2.66 17.78
CA VAL A 122 5.06 3.50 17.95
C VAL A 122 4.83 4.85 17.26
N MET A 123 5.04 5.94 18.00
CA MET A 123 5.09 7.28 17.46
C MET A 123 6.55 7.66 17.21
N MET A 124 6.83 8.11 15.99
CA MET A 124 8.19 8.49 15.59
C MET A 124 8.19 9.94 15.13
N ALA A 125 9.24 10.67 15.51
CA ALA A 125 9.45 12.04 15.07
C ALA A 125 10.91 12.27 14.68
N SER A 126 11.14 13.15 13.71
CA SER A 126 12.48 13.58 13.29
C SER A 126 12.48 15.05 12.91
N ALA A 127 13.63 15.71 13.13
CA ALA A 127 13.87 17.06 12.62
C ALA A 127 14.15 17.09 11.10
N ALA A 128 14.29 15.92 10.45
CA ALA A 128 14.49 15.76 9.01
C ALA A 128 13.13 15.54 8.31
N GLY A 129 12.31 16.60 8.24
CA GLY A 129 11.05 16.59 7.51
C GLY A 129 11.22 16.86 6.01
N GLY A 130 10.23 16.48 5.21
CA GLY A 130 10.26 16.63 3.76
C GLY A 130 11.26 15.73 3.03
N MET A 131 11.93 14.84 3.77
CA MET A 131 12.88 13.86 3.25
C MET A 131 12.28 12.47 3.26
N ASP A 132 12.89 11.57 2.49
CA ASP A 132 12.59 10.14 2.55
C ASP A 132 13.04 9.57 3.90
N ILE A 133 12.10 9.10 4.71
CA ILE A 133 12.38 8.67 6.08
C ILE A 133 13.16 7.35 6.11
N GLU A 134 13.01 6.52 5.10
CA GLU A 134 13.76 5.28 4.93
C GLU A 134 15.25 5.58 4.74
N GLU A 135 15.58 6.61 3.96
CA GLU A 135 16.95 7.10 3.82
C GLU A 135 17.53 7.63 5.15
N VAL A 136 16.71 8.34 5.93
CA VAL A 136 17.11 8.83 7.27
C VAL A 136 17.33 7.65 8.21
N ALA A 137 16.45 6.63 8.16
CA ALA A 137 16.57 5.43 8.99
C ALA A 137 17.81 4.61 8.67
N GLU A 138 18.22 4.55 7.41
CA GLU A 138 19.42 3.84 6.96
C GLU A 138 20.71 4.59 7.32
N LYS A 139 20.77 5.90 7.02
CA LYS A 139 22.01 6.69 7.15
C LYS A 139 22.23 7.32 8.52
N THR A 140 21.15 7.71 9.20
CA THR A 140 21.20 8.46 10.47
C THR A 140 20.05 8.06 11.40
N PRO A 141 19.95 6.77 11.81
CA PRO A 141 18.83 6.26 12.60
C PRO A 141 18.65 6.98 13.95
N GLU A 142 19.72 7.55 14.50
CA GLU A 142 19.70 8.33 15.74
C GLU A 142 18.89 9.64 15.64
N LYS A 143 18.59 10.10 14.41
CA LYS A 143 17.72 11.28 14.18
C LYS A 143 16.24 10.96 14.29
N ILE A 144 15.87 9.68 14.35
CA ILE A 144 14.50 9.23 14.53
C ILE A 144 14.25 8.90 15.99
N ILE A 145 13.47 9.75 16.64
CA ILE A 145 13.09 9.56 18.03
C ILE A 145 11.81 8.74 18.08
N LYS A 146 11.78 7.70 18.91
CA LYS A 146 10.67 6.75 19.02
C LYS A 146 10.10 6.74 20.42
N VAL A 147 8.78 6.67 20.51
CA VAL A 147 8.04 6.41 21.74
C VAL A 147 7.06 5.27 21.48
N TYR A 148 7.15 4.22 22.27
CA TYR A 148 6.22 3.09 22.21
C TYR A 148 5.03 3.36 23.12
N ILE A 149 3.84 3.23 22.58
CA ILE A 149 2.60 3.55 23.30
C ILE A 149 2.00 2.26 23.83
N GLU A 150 1.68 2.25 25.14
CA GLU A 150 0.98 1.12 25.76
C GLU A 150 -0.52 1.19 25.42
N PRO A 151 -1.10 0.22 24.67
CA PRO A 151 -2.49 0.32 24.19
C PRO A 151 -3.53 0.52 25.29
N GLY A 152 -3.30 -0.05 26.48
CA GLY A 152 -4.22 0.10 27.63
C GLY A 152 -4.15 1.46 28.32
N VAL A 153 -3.12 2.26 28.05
CA VAL A 153 -2.89 3.59 28.64
C VAL A 153 -3.12 4.69 27.63
N GLY A 154 -2.74 4.45 26.37
CA GLY A 154 -2.72 5.44 25.31
C GLY A 154 -1.48 6.34 25.38
N VAL A 155 -1.43 7.34 24.51
CA VAL A 155 -0.33 8.30 24.47
C VAL A 155 -0.41 9.23 25.69
N VAL A 156 0.72 9.40 26.38
CA VAL A 156 0.78 10.28 27.56
C VAL A 156 1.55 11.57 27.28
N PRO A 157 1.18 12.70 27.91
CA PRO A 157 1.76 14.00 27.60
C PRO A 157 3.28 14.10 27.75
N PHE A 158 3.90 13.34 28.66
CA PHE A 158 5.36 13.40 28.83
C PHE A 158 6.09 12.77 27.65
N GLU A 159 5.56 11.69 27.06
CA GLU A 159 6.11 11.05 25.86
C GLU A 159 6.03 11.99 24.65
N CYS A 160 4.89 12.67 24.48
CA CYS A 160 4.75 13.71 23.46
C CYS A 160 5.76 14.85 23.66
N ARG A 161 6.00 15.29 24.90
CA ARG A 161 7.01 16.29 25.20
C ARG A 161 8.42 15.80 24.89
N GLN A 162 8.72 14.54 25.17
CA GLN A 162 10.01 13.92 24.81
C GLN A 162 10.24 14.00 23.30
N LEU A 163 9.25 13.64 22.49
CA LEU A 163 9.35 13.78 21.03
C LEU A 163 9.50 15.24 20.61
N GLY A 164 8.63 16.12 21.10
CA GLY A 164 8.64 17.55 20.74
C GLY A 164 9.96 18.26 21.05
N PHE A 165 10.51 18.08 22.26
CA PHE A 165 11.83 18.63 22.60
C PHE A 165 12.95 17.97 21.80
N GLY A 166 12.84 16.65 21.59
CA GLY A 166 13.83 15.88 20.84
C GLY A 166 14.00 16.35 19.38
N VAL A 167 12.91 16.80 18.74
CA VAL A 167 12.99 17.41 17.40
C VAL A 167 13.27 18.91 17.43
N GLY A 168 13.56 19.47 18.62
CA GLY A 168 14.01 20.85 18.83
C GLY A 168 12.87 21.89 18.76
N LEU A 169 11.65 21.53 19.19
CA LEU A 169 10.57 22.49 19.40
C LEU A 169 10.80 23.26 20.70
N ASP A 170 10.42 24.55 20.73
CA ASP A 170 10.40 25.32 21.96
C ASP A 170 9.22 24.95 22.89
N ALA A 171 9.19 25.48 24.10
CA ALA A 171 8.19 25.13 25.11
C ALA A 171 6.74 25.47 24.67
N ALA A 172 6.53 26.55 23.91
CA ALA A 172 5.22 26.95 23.39
C ALA A 172 4.75 26.00 22.29
N GLN A 173 5.66 25.67 21.37
CA GLN A 173 5.45 24.71 20.28
C GLN A 173 5.21 23.28 20.80
N VAL A 174 5.95 22.86 21.84
CA VAL A 174 5.77 21.54 22.49
C VAL A 174 4.37 21.40 23.06
N ASN A 175 3.79 22.44 23.67
CA ASN A 175 2.40 22.38 24.14
C ASN A 175 1.37 22.19 23.02
N LYS A 176 1.61 22.79 21.86
CA LYS A 176 0.80 22.55 20.63
C LYS A 176 1.04 21.15 20.09
N PHE A 177 2.29 20.68 20.09
CA PHE A 177 2.68 19.34 19.66
C PHE A 177 2.01 18.24 20.50
N VAL A 178 1.95 18.40 21.84
CA VAL A 178 1.26 17.45 22.73
C VAL A 178 -0.20 17.29 22.32
N LYS A 179 -0.91 18.39 22.04
CA LYS A 179 -2.31 18.34 21.59
C LYS A 179 -2.45 17.62 20.24
N LEU A 180 -1.58 17.98 19.29
CA LEU A 180 -1.56 17.37 17.96
C LEU A 180 -1.27 15.87 18.03
N ALA A 181 -0.25 15.46 18.78
CA ALA A 181 0.13 14.05 18.94
C ALA A 181 -0.96 13.22 19.62
N SER A 182 -1.65 13.79 20.63
CA SER A 182 -2.81 13.14 21.26
C SER A 182 -3.96 12.97 20.27
N ALA A 183 -4.31 14.01 19.52
CA ALA A 183 -5.33 13.96 18.47
C ALA A 183 -4.99 12.96 17.36
N LEU A 184 -3.70 12.85 16.99
CA LEU A 184 -3.20 11.88 16.02
C LEU A 184 -3.40 10.44 16.51
N TYR A 185 -3.11 10.18 17.79
CA TYR A 185 -3.33 8.87 18.39
C TYR A 185 -4.82 8.52 18.47
N GLU A 186 -5.67 9.48 18.84
CA GLU A 186 -7.13 9.28 18.82
C GLU A 186 -7.63 8.94 17.41
N ALA A 187 -7.15 9.65 16.38
CA ALA A 187 -7.48 9.33 14.99
C ALA A 187 -7.03 7.92 14.61
N PHE A 188 -5.80 7.53 15.00
CA PHE A 188 -5.23 6.22 14.70
C PHE A 188 -6.07 5.08 15.27
N VAL A 189 -6.45 5.18 16.54
CA VAL A 189 -7.25 4.15 17.21
C VAL A 189 -8.70 4.15 16.71
N ALA A 190 -9.31 5.34 16.59
CA ALA A 190 -10.72 5.47 16.22
C ALA A 190 -11.03 5.00 14.80
N THR A 191 -10.01 4.98 13.91
CA THR A 191 -10.17 4.60 12.50
C THR A 191 -9.53 3.24 12.15
N ASP A 192 -8.97 2.52 13.13
CA ASP A 192 -8.17 1.33 12.89
C ASP A 192 -7.06 1.57 11.84
N ALA A 193 -6.41 2.72 11.91
CA ALA A 193 -5.30 3.00 11.04
C ALA A 193 -4.12 2.07 11.37
N SER A 194 -3.43 1.58 10.36
CA SER A 194 -2.19 0.83 10.50
C SER A 194 -0.95 1.71 10.35
N LEU A 195 -1.13 2.88 9.73
CA LEU A 195 -0.12 3.92 9.55
C LEU A 195 -0.82 5.28 9.43
N ILE A 196 -0.31 6.27 10.16
CA ILE A 196 -0.49 7.70 9.87
C ILE A 196 0.91 8.30 9.74
N GLU A 197 1.19 8.93 8.62
CA GLU A 197 2.46 9.60 8.36
C GLU A 197 2.19 11.05 7.95
N ILE A 198 2.88 11.96 8.60
CA ILE A 198 2.85 13.40 8.32
C ILE A 198 4.26 13.80 7.89
N ASN A 199 4.46 14.05 6.61
CA ASN A 199 5.77 14.36 6.06
C ASN A 199 5.69 15.39 4.91
N PRO A 200 5.86 16.71 5.22
CA PRO A 200 6.27 17.23 6.50
C PRO A 200 5.12 17.63 7.46
N LEU A 201 5.43 17.56 8.75
CA LEU A 201 4.76 18.36 9.78
C LEU A 201 5.43 19.75 9.81
N LEU A 202 4.67 20.78 9.52
CA LEU A 202 5.21 22.14 9.48
C LEU A 202 5.23 22.80 10.85
N VAL A 203 6.30 23.57 11.08
CA VAL A 203 6.30 24.70 12.02
C VAL A 203 6.20 25.97 11.18
N THR A 204 5.14 26.75 11.37
CA THR A 204 4.97 28.05 10.67
C THR A 204 5.80 29.15 11.34
N LYS A 205 5.99 30.29 10.65
CA LYS A 205 6.65 31.45 11.26
C LYS A 205 5.94 31.98 12.51
N ASP A 206 4.64 31.78 12.62
CA ASP A 206 3.83 32.14 13.78
C ASP A 206 3.92 31.11 14.91
N GLY A 207 4.71 30.04 14.71
CA GLY A 207 4.91 28.96 15.69
C GLY A 207 3.74 27.98 15.79
N ASP A 208 2.89 27.90 14.76
CA ASP A 208 1.83 26.89 14.67
C ASP A 208 2.37 25.59 14.04
N LEU A 209 1.72 24.47 14.40
CA LEU A 209 2.02 23.16 13.85
C LEU A 209 0.88 22.71 12.94
N LEU A 210 1.21 22.34 11.67
CA LEU A 210 0.22 21.88 10.69
C LEU A 210 0.71 20.65 9.94
N ALA A 211 -0.16 19.67 9.74
CA ALA A 211 0.08 18.51 8.89
C ALA A 211 -0.04 18.92 7.41
N LEU A 212 1.10 19.21 6.76
CA LEU A 212 1.11 19.70 5.37
C LEU A 212 0.85 18.61 4.36
N ASP A 213 1.42 17.43 4.56
CA ASP A 213 1.13 16.23 3.78
C ASP A 213 0.81 15.09 4.74
N ALA A 214 -0.19 14.30 4.40
CA ALA A 214 -0.67 13.22 5.25
C ALA A 214 -0.94 11.97 4.42
N LYS A 215 -0.45 10.85 4.91
CA LYS A 215 -0.70 9.51 4.38
C LYS A 215 -1.36 8.67 5.48
N MET A 216 -2.46 8.03 5.15
CA MET A 216 -3.14 7.10 6.05
C MET A 216 -3.37 5.75 5.37
N ASN A 217 -3.05 4.69 6.11
CA ASN A 217 -3.39 3.33 5.74
C ASN A 217 -4.25 2.74 6.86
N PHE A 218 -5.21 1.92 6.49
CA PHE A 218 -6.14 1.27 7.41
C PHE A 218 -5.95 -0.24 7.42
N ASP A 219 -6.33 -0.87 8.51
CA ASP A 219 -6.42 -2.32 8.60
C ASP A 219 -7.62 -2.80 7.76
N ASP A 220 -7.37 -3.56 6.72
CA ASP A 220 -8.41 -4.11 5.85
C ASP A 220 -9.39 -5.01 6.61
N ASN A 221 -8.93 -5.68 7.66
CA ASN A 221 -9.76 -6.54 8.50
C ASN A 221 -10.76 -5.73 9.37
N ALA A 222 -10.55 -4.44 9.55
CA ALA A 222 -11.43 -3.55 10.31
C ALA A 222 -12.44 -2.77 9.45
N LEU A 223 -12.29 -2.77 8.12
CA LEU A 223 -13.14 -1.97 7.21
C LEU A 223 -14.63 -2.31 7.27
N TYR A 224 -15.01 -3.50 7.76
CA TYR A 224 -16.41 -3.86 7.94
C TYR A 224 -17.14 -2.96 8.95
N ARG A 225 -16.42 -2.35 9.90
CA ARG A 225 -16.96 -1.41 10.89
C ARG A 225 -16.72 0.06 10.54
N HIS A 226 -16.00 0.35 9.46
CA HIS A 226 -15.69 1.69 8.94
C HIS A 226 -16.19 1.84 7.50
N THR A 227 -17.51 1.81 7.32
CA THR A 227 -18.11 1.89 5.97
C THR A 227 -17.83 3.21 5.28
N ASP A 228 -17.78 4.32 6.02
CA ASP A 228 -17.42 5.65 5.53
C ASP A 228 -15.97 5.70 5.01
N ILE A 229 -15.03 5.02 5.69
CA ILE A 229 -13.65 4.92 5.26
C ILE A 229 -13.54 3.99 4.04
N LYS A 230 -14.28 2.87 4.04
CA LYS A 230 -14.29 1.93 2.92
C LYS A 230 -14.74 2.58 1.61
N GLU A 231 -15.70 3.52 1.67
CA GLU A 231 -16.17 4.29 0.52
C GLU A 231 -15.12 5.25 -0.07
N LEU A 232 -14.05 5.57 0.68
CA LEU A 232 -12.94 6.39 0.20
C LEU A 232 -11.95 5.64 -0.69
N ARG A 233 -12.12 4.31 -0.85
CA ARG A 233 -11.24 3.48 -1.67
C ARG A 233 -11.25 3.94 -3.13
N ASP A 234 -10.06 4.15 -3.68
CA ASP A 234 -9.88 4.44 -5.10
C ASP A 234 -9.24 3.26 -5.81
N THR A 235 -10.08 2.42 -6.42
CA THR A 235 -9.62 1.26 -7.18
C THR A 235 -8.78 1.64 -8.42
N GLY A 236 -8.86 2.88 -8.88
CA GLY A 236 -8.02 3.37 -9.99
C GLY A 236 -6.54 3.57 -9.61
N GLU A 237 -6.22 3.51 -8.33
CA GLU A 237 -4.86 3.60 -7.79
C GLU A 237 -4.28 2.23 -7.38
N GLU A 238 -5.08 1.17 -7.44
CA GLU A 238 -4.68 -0.18 -7.07
C GLU A 238 -4.22 -0.98 -8.30
N ASP A 239 -3.59 -2.14 -8.06
CA ASP A 239 -3.23 -3.06 -9.14
C ASP A 239 -4.49 -3.75 -9.69
N PRO A 240 -4.70 -3.77 -11.02
CA PRO A 240 -5.89 -4.38 -11.61
C PRO A 240 -6.06 -5.88 -11.29
N LEU A 241 -4.95 -6.63 -11.16
CA LEU A 241 -4.99 -8.05 -10.84
C LEU A 241 -5.37 -8.28 -9.36
N GLU A 242 -4.90 -7.40 -8.46
CA GLU A 242 -5.29 -7.41 -7.04
C GLU A 242 -6.80 -7.11 -6.88
N ILE A 243 -7.31 -6.13 -7.63
CA ILE A 243 -8.74 -5.81 -7.67
C ILE A 243 -9.54 -7.00 -8.17
N GLU A 244 -9.12 -7.64 -9.27
CA GLU A 244 -9.81 -8.79 -9.83
C GLU A 244 -9.82 -9.96 -8.84
N ALA A 245 -8.69 -10.23 -8.18
CA ALA A 245 -8.56 -11.28 -7.17
C ALA A 245 -9.51 -11.05 -5.97
N SER A 246 -9.66 -9.81 -5.54
CA SER A 246 -10.53 -9.46 -4.41
C SER A 246 -12.00 -9.81 -4.65
N LYS A 247 -12.47 -9.84 -5.90
CA LYS A 247 -13.85 -10.23 -6.26
C LYS A 247 -14.15 -11.70 -5.96
N PHE A 248 -13.10 -12.52 -5.90
CA PHE A 248 -13.20 -13.98 -5.65
C PHE A 248 -12.70 -14.37 -4.26
N ASN A 249 -12.49 -13.38 -3.36
CA ASN A 249 -11.89 -13.60 -2.04
C ASN A 249 -10.52 -14.31 -2.10
N LEU A 250 -9.70 -13.94 -3.07
CA LEU A 250 -8.33 -14.43 -3.23
C LEU A 250 -7.35 -13.37 -2.70
N ASN A 251 -6.33 -13.81 -1.97
CA ASN A 251 -5.23 -12.96 -1.54
C ASN A 251 -4.15 -12.97 -2.62
N TYR A 252 -4.10 -11.92 -3.42
CA TYR A 252 -3.13 -11.74 -4.50
C TYR A 252 -2.31 -10.47 -4.28
N ILE A 253 -0.99 -10.57 -4.49
CA ILE A 253 -0.07 -9.43 -4.55
C ILE A 253 0.79 -9.60 -5.79
N HIS A 254 0.82 -8.58 -6.64
CA HIS A 254 1.66 -8.57 -7.84
C HIS A 254 3.12 -8.28 -7.47
N LEU A 255 4.06 -9.01 -8.09
CA LEU A 255 5.50 -8.85 -7.95
C LEU A 255 6.16 -8.80 -9.34
N ASP A 256 7.43 -8.37 -9.39
CA ASP A 256 8.14 -8.10 -10.65
C ASP A 256 8.77 -9.35 -11.32
N GLY A 257 8.50 -10.54 -10.81
CA GLY A 257 9.10 -11.78 -11.31
C GLY A 257 8.43 -12.37 -12.55
N ASN A 258 8.82 -13.61 -12.87
CA ASN A 258 8.32 -14.35 -14.04
C ASN A 258 7.82 -15.77 -13.72
N ILE A 259 7.81 -16.16 -12.45
CA ILE A 259 7.29 -17.45 -11.98
C ILE A 259 6.00 -17.21 -11.21
N GLY A 260 4.88 -17.59 -11.80
CA GLY A 260 3.58 -17.53 -11.16
C GLY A 260 3.46 -18.55 -10.03
N CYS A 261 2.94 -18.12 -8.87
CA CYS A 261 2.75 -18.97 -7.69
C CYS A 261 1.28 -19.10 -7.33
N MET A 262 0.81 -20.34 -7.10
CA MET A 262 -0.51 -20.61 -6.53
C MET A 262 -0.36 -21.56 -5.35
N VAL A 263 -0.82 -21.14 -4.19
CA VAL A 263 -0.58 -21.85 -2.92
C VAL A 263 -1.84 -21.78 -2.05
N ASN A 264 -2.03 -22.73 -1.15
CA ASN A 264 -3.05 -22.65 -0.11
C ASN A 264 -2.45 -22.42 1.26
N GLY A 265 -2.57 -21.18 1.73
CA GLY A 265 -2.06 -20.71 3.00
C GLY A 265 -0.87 -19.76 2.88
N ALA A 266 -0.99 -18.60 3.52
CA ALA A 266 -0.02 -17.51 3.41
C ALA A 266 1.40 -17.90 3.80
N GLY A 267 1.58 -18.72 4.86
CA GLY A 267 2.90 -19.21 5.28
C GLY A 267 3.56 -20.10 4.22
N LEU A 268 2.78 -20.99 3.59
CA LEU A 268 3.28 -21.84 2.52
C LEU A 268 3.58 -21.01 1.26
N ALA A 269 2.81 -19.96 0.98
CA ALA A 269 3.07 -19.05 -0.14
C ALA A 269 4.40 -18.32 0.04
N MET A 270 4.67 -17.77 1.23
CA MET A 270 5.96 -17.13 1.53
C MET A 270 7.13 -18.11 1.39
N ALA A 271 7.01 -19.31 1.99
CA ALA A 271 8.04 -20.34 1.87
C ALA A 271 8.27 -20.81 0.42
N THR A 272 7.19 -20.83 -0.41
CA THR A 272 7.29 -21.16 -1.82
C THR A 272 8.05 -20.08 -2.60
N MET A 273 7.79 -18.81 -2.33
CA MET A 273 8.52 -17.70 -2.94
C MET A 273 10.00 -17.72 -2.52
N ASP A 274 10.28 -17.96 -1.25
CA ASP A 274 11.64 -18.04 -0.73
C ASP A 274 12.44 -19.15 -1.42
N ILE A 275 11.88 -20.36 -1.55
CA ILE A 275 12.58 -21.47 -2.19
C ILE A 275 12.79 -21.24 -3.70
N ILE A 276 11.87 -20.55 -4.38
CA ILE A 276 12.07 -20.12 -5.78
C ILE A 276 13.26 -19.15 -5.86
N LYS A 277 13.37 -18.17 -4.95
CA LYS A 277 14.51 -17.25 -4.89
C LYS A 277 15.81 -17.98 -4.63
N ILE A 278 15.85 -18.92 -3.68
CA ILE A 278 17.03 -19.75 -3.38
C ILE A 278 17.43 -20.58 -4.60
N ALA A 279 16.48 -21.05 -5.41
CA ALA A 279 16.74 -21.78 -6.64
C ALA A 279 17.18 -20.87 -7.82
N GLY A 280 17.27 -19.56 -7.62
CA GLY A 280 17.68 -18.57 -8.62
C GLY A 280 16.57 -18.04 -9.52
N GLY A 281 15.29 -18.21 -9.13
CA GLY A 281 14.12 -17.69 -9.85
C GLY A 281 13.54 -16.44 -9.23
N GLU A 282 12.58 -15.82 -9.92
CA GLU A 282 11.89 -14.61 -9.48
C GLU A 282 10.38 -14.83 -9.45
N PRO A 283 9.75 -14.84 -8.24
CA PRO A 283 8.29 -14.95 -8.10
C PRO A 283 7.57 -13.75 -8.73
N ALA A 284 6.54 -14.01 -9.54
CA ALA A 284 5.71 -12.98 -10.18
C ALA A 284 4.58 -12.49 -9.27
N ASN A 285 4.23 -13.26 -8.25
CA ASN A 285 3.13 -12.93 -7.36
C ASN A 285 3.16 -13.72 -6.05
N PHE A 286 2.51 -13.17 -5.04
CA PHE A 286 1.94 -13.93 -3.94
C PHE A 286 0.50 -14.27 -4.29
N LEU A 287 0.07 -15.53 -4.15
CA LEU A 287 -1.32 -15.93 -4.31
C LEU A 287 -1.65 -17.06 -3.34
N ASP A 288 -2.50 -16.72 -2.37
CA ASP A 288 -3.09 -17.68 -1.44
C ASP A 288 -4.56 -17.88 -1.77
N VAL A 289 -4.91 -19.09 -2.21
CA VAL A 289 -6.30 -19.46 -2.51
C VAL A 289 -7.10 -19.81 -1.25
N GLY A 290 -6.44 -19.90 -0.09
CA GLY A 290 -7.06 -20.27 1.18
C GLY A 290 -7.27 -21.79 1.34
N GLY A 291 -7.42 -22.20 2.60
CA GLY A 291 -7.60 -23.62 2.97
C GLY A 291 -8.96 -24.21 2.61
N GLY A 292 -9.96 -23.40 2.26
CA GLY A 292 -11.31 -23.81 1.92
C GLY A 292 -11.70 -23.53 0.46
N ALA A 293 -10.74 -23.28 -0.43
CA ALA A 293 -11.01 -22.92 -1.82
C ALA A 293 -11.79 -24.01 -2.56
N ASN A 294 -12.79 -23.61 -3.32
CA ASN A 294 -13.54 -24.48 -4.21
C ASN A 294 -12.94 -24.45 -5.64
N ALA A 295 -13.43 -25.35 -6.50
CA ALA A 295 -12.92 -25.48 -7.87
C ALA A 295 -13.09 -24.18 -8.70
N GLU A 296 -14.11 -23.38 -8.44
CA GLU A 296 -14.34 -22.10 -9.12
C GLU A 296 -13.32 -21.04 -8.69
N GLN A 297 -13.01 -20.93 -7.40
CA GLN A 297 -11.98 -20.04 -6.89
C GLN A 297 -10.59 -20.41 -7.44
N ILE A 298 -10.26 -21.71 -7.50
CA ILE A 298 -9.01 -22.20 -8.09
C ILE A 298 -8.93 -21.83 -9.57
N ARG A 299 -10.02 -22.00 -10.32
CA ARG A 299 -10.11 -21.61 -11.73
C ARG A 299 -9.87 -20.11 -11.92
N ASN A 300 -10.52 -19.27 -11.12
CA ASN A 300 -10.37 -17.81 -11.19
C ASN A 300 -8.97 -17.36 -10.75
N ALA A 301 -8.41 -17.98 -9.71
CA ALA A 301 -7.03 -17.76 -9.29
C ALA A 301 -6.04 -18.02 -10.45
N PHE A 302 -6.24 -19.13 -11.15
CA PHE A 302 -5.41 -19.49 -12.30
C PHE A 302 -5.58 -18.51 -13.48
N LYS A 303 -6.82 -18.05 -13.75
CA LYS A 303 -7.08 -17.02 -14.77
C LYS A 303 -6.33 -15.71 -14.46
N ILE A 304 -6.39 -15.24 -13.22
CA ILE A 304 -5.69 -14.03 -12.77
C ILE A 304 -4.20 -14.20 -12.98
N LEU A 305 -3.63 -15.33 -12.57
CA LEU A 305 -2.23 -15.64 -12.73
C LEU A 305 -1.78 -15.61 -14.21
N MET A 306 -2.61 -16.15 -15.11
CA MET A 306 -2.36 -16.16 -16.57
C MET A 306 -2.63 -14.81 -17.25
N SER A 307 -3.24 -13.86 -16.56
CA SER A 307 -3.42 -12.50 -17.09
C SER A 307 -2.15 -11.65 -16.97
N ASP A 308 -1.21 -12.06 -16.12
CA ASP A 308 0.11 -11.45 -16.04
C ASP A 308 0.99 -11.95 -17.21
N LYS A 309 1.34 -11.03 -18.10
CA LYS A 309 2.15 -11.32 -19.30
C LYS A 309 3.62 -11.65 -18.99
N ASN A 310 4.09 -11.33 -17.80
CA ASN A 310 5.46 -11.63 -17.36
C ASN A 310 5.62 -13.09 -16.95
N VAL A 311 4.54 -13.79 -16.62
CA VAL A 311 4.55 -15.18 -16.18
C VAL A 311 4.96 -16.11 -17.32
N LYS A 312 6.13 -16.78 -17.14
CA LYS A 312 6.71 -17.74 -18.09
C LYS A 312 6.56 -19.20 -17.64
N ALA A 313 6.38 -19.43 -16.35
CA ALA A 313 6.09 -20.75 -15.78
C ALA A 313 5.28 -20.60 -14.51
N VAL A 314 4.54 -21.64 -14.10
CA VAL A 314 3.69 -21.62 -12.89
C VAL A 314 4.12 -22.73 -11.95
N LEU A 315 4.25 -22.41 -10.66
CA LEU A 315 4.36 -23.36 -9.58
C LEU A 315 3.07 -23.39 -8.76
N ILE A 316 2.41 -24.53 -8.76
CA ILE A 316 1.27 -24.83 -7.88
C ILE A 316 1.81 -25.68 -6.72
N ASN A 317 1.78 -25.14 -5.50
CA ASN A 317 2.25 -25.84 -4.32
C ASN A 317 1.16 -25.93 -3.27
N ILE A 318 0.62 -27.12 -3.07
CA ILE A 318 -0.53 -27.37 -2.20
C ILE A 318 -0.17 -28.34 -1.09
N PHE A 319 -0.52 -27.93 0.12
CA PHE A 319 -0.58 -28.83 1.25
C PHE A 319 -2.04 -29.11 1.59
N GLY A 320 -2.52 -30.30 1.28
CA GLY A 320 -3.89 -30.72 1.47
C GLY A 320 -4.21 -30.96 2.95
N GLY A 321 -4.88 -29.98 3.53
CA GLY A 321 -5.57 -30.12 4.80
C GLY A 321 -7.08 -30.09 4.56
N ILE A 322 -7.71 -28.93 4.79
CA ILE A 322 -9.13 -28.69 4.46
C ILE A 322 -9.31 -28.67 2.94
N LEU A 323 -8.46 -27.98 2.20
CA LEU A 323 -8.40 -28.06 0.73
C LEU A 323 -7.89 -29.45 0.33
N ARG A 324 -8.68 -30.17 -0.44
CA ARG A 324 -8.35 -31.52 -0.92
C ARG A 324 -7.64 -31.43 -2.26
N CYS A 325 -6.64 -32.29 -2.47
CA CYS A 325 -5.84 -32.32 -3.70
C CYS A 325 -6.67 -32.69 -4.95
N ASP A 326 -7.71 -33.51 -4.81
CA ASP A 326 -8.63 -33.84 -5.91
C ASP A 326 -9.48 -32.65 -6.36
N VAL A 327 -9.94 -31.79 -5.43
CA VAL A 327 -10.67 -30.55 -5.74
C VAL A 327 -9.76 -29.56 -6.47
N LEU A 328 -8.52 -29.42 -5.99
CA LEU A 328 -7.51 -28.62 -6.69
C LEU A 328 -7.29 -29.12 -8.12
N ALA A 329 -7.03 -30.42 -8.29
CA ALA A 329 -6.78 -31.01 -9.59
C ALA A 329 -7.92 -30.72 -10.57
N GLN A 330 -9.19 -30.87 -10.13
CA GLN A 330 -10.37 -30.52 -10.95
C GLN A 330 -10.39 -29.06 -11.36
N GLY A 331 -10.11 -28.14 -10.42
CA GLY A 331 -10.06 -26.68 -10.70
C GLY A 331 -8.98 -26.32 -11.70
N VAL A 332 -7.77 -26.87 -11.54
CA VAL A 332 -6.64 -26.66 -12.46
C VAL A 332 -6.95 -27.24 -13.84
N ILE A 333 -7.48 -28.46 -13.92
CA ILE A 333 -7.87 -29.09 -15.19
C ILE A 333 -8.90 -28.24 -15.94
N ALA A 334 -9.92 -27.74 -15.23
CA ALA A 334 -10.94 -26.89 -15.80
C ALA A 334 -10.34 -25.58 -16.36
N ALA A 335 -9.49 -24.93 -15.57
CA ALA A 335 -8.82 -23.68 -15.97
C ALA A 335 -7.91 -23.87 -17.20
N VAL A 336 -7.07 -24.89 -17.19
CA VAL A 336 -6.15 -25.18 -18.31
C VAL A 336 -6.90 -25.51 -19.60
N LYS A 337 -7.98 -26.29 -19.51
CA LYS A 337 -8.83 -26.60 -20.68
C LYS A 337 -9.54 -25.36 -21.25
N GLU A 338 -10.01 -24.47 -20.37
CA GLU A 338 -10.71 -23.24 -20.75
C GLU A 338 -9.75 -22.21 -21.39
N LEU A 339 -8.56 -22.06 -20.81
CA LEU A 339 -7.63 -20.99 -21.18
C LEU A 339 -6.60 -21.38 -22.24
N GLY A 340 -6.41 -22.67 -22.50
CA GLY A 340 -5.38 -23.12 -23.47
C GLY A 340 -3.97 -22.69 -23.05
N VAL A 341 -3.60 -22.91 -21.80
CA VAL A 341 -2.43 -22.35 -21.13
C VAL A 341 -1.12 -22.63 -21.87
N PRO A 342 -0.38 -21.59 -22.30
CA PRO A 342 0.83 -21.74 -23.11
C PRO A 342 2.11 -21.96 -22.30
N VAL A 343 2.05 -21.80 -20.96
CA VAL A 343 3.25 -21.87 -20.10
C VAL A 343 3.37 -23.20 -19.38
N PRO A 344 4.59 -23.68 -19.08
CA PRO A 344 4.78 -24.89 -18.32
C PRO A 344 4.26 -24.75 -16.88
N ILE A 345 3.69 -25.83 -16.36
CA ILE A 345 3.14 -25.88 -15.00
C ILE A 345 3.86 -26.99 -14.23
N VAL A 346 4.37 -26.64 -13.07
CA VAL A 346 4.91 -27.56 -12.08
C VAL A 346 3.91 -27.65 -10.92
N ILE A 347 3.57 -28.87 -10.50
CA ILE A 347 2.61 -29.11 -9.41
C ILE A 347 3.28 -29.97 -8.34
N ARG A 348 3.28 -29.45 -7.12
CA ARG A 348 3.57 -30.22 -5.92
C ARG A 348 2.31 -30.29 -5.06
N MET A 349 1.90 -31.49 -4.73
CA MET A 349 0.75 -31.75 -3.85
C MET A 349 1.14 -32.72 -2.75
N GLU A 350 0.65 -32.45 -1.54
CA GLU A 350 0.82 -33.32 -0.38
C GLU A 350 -0.46 -33.25 0.49
N GLY A 351 -0.76 -34.30 1.24
CA GLY A 351 -1.89 -34.34 2.17
C GLY A 351 -3.15 -35.00 1.63
N THR A 352 -4.33 -34.49 2.01
CA THR A 352 -5.63 -35.14 1.80
C THR A 352 -5.94 -35.38 0.31
N ASN A 353 -6.23 -36.63 -0.05
CA ASN A 353 -6.58 -37.08 -1.41
C ASN A 353 -5.48 -36.83 -2.46
N VAL A 354 -4.19 -36.86 -2.06
CA VAL A 354 -3.08 -36.60 -2.97
C VAL A 354 -3.00 -37.61 -4.12
N GLU A 355 -3.20 -38.90 -3.86
CA GLU A 355 -3.17 -39.97 -4.90
C GLU A 355 -4.27 -39.77 -5.94
N GLU A 356 -5.47 -39.41 -5.49
CA GLU A 356 -6.59 -39.11 -6.38
C GLU A 356 -6.33 -37.85 -7.20
N GLY A 357 -5.78 -36.80 -6.59
CA GLY A 357 -5.38 -35.59 -7.30
C GLY A 357 -4.33 -35.87 -8.38
N LYS A 358 -3.28 -36.64 -8.05
CA LYS A 358 -2.24 -37.07 -9.01
C LYS A 358 -2.84 -37.89 -10.15
N ARG A 359 -3.79 -38.83 -9.83
CA ARG A 359 -4.47 -39.64 -10.84
C ARG A 359 -5.25 -38.76 -11.82
N LEU A 360 -6.08 -37.83 -11.31
CA LEU A 360 -6.87 -36.92 -12.14
C LEU A 360 -6.02 -36.08 -13.08
N LEU A 361 -4.91 -35.53 -12.58
CA LEU A 361 -3.96 -34.75 -13.40
C LEU A 361 -3.34 -35.61 -14.50
N LYS A 362 -2.93 -36.84 -14.19
CA LYS A 362 -2.34 -37.76 -15.17
C LYS A 362 -3.36 -38.15 -16.26
N GLU A 363 -4.59 -38.49 -15.87
CA GLU A 363 -5.66 -38.86 -16.79
C GLU A 363 -6.16 -37.73 -17.67
N SER A 364 -5.94 -36.48 -17.24
CA SER A 364 -6.29 -35.27 -18.01
C SER A 364 -5.53 -35.13 -19.34
N GLY A 365 -4.41 -35.84 -19.50
CA GLY A 365 -3.54 -35.76 -20.69
C GLY A 365 -2.77 -34.44 -20.83
N MET A 366 -2.79 -33.58 -19.81
CA MET A 366 -2.09 -32.30 -19.84
C MET A 366 -0.57 -32.49 -19.62
N LYS A 367 0.23 -31.63 -20.26
CA LYS A 367 1.69 -31.60 -20.05
C LYS A 367 2.01 -30.88 -18.76
N LEU A 368 2.00 -31.60 -17.65
CA LEU A 368 2.32 -31.10 -16.32
C LEU A 368 3.57 -31.78 -15.77
N THR A 369 4.39 -31.06 -15.05
CA THR A 369 5.52 -31.62 -14.28
C THR A 369 5.08 -31.77 -12.83
N THR A 370 5.12 -32.98 -12.28
CA THR A 370 4.89 -33.23 -10.86
C THR A 370 6.21 -33.30 -10.11
N ALA A 371 6.22 -32.81 -8.87
CA ALA A 371 7.36 -32.86 -7.97
C ALA A 371 6.91 -33.35 -6.59
N ASP A 372 7.76 -34.10 -5.90
CA ASP A 372 7.46 -34.66 -4.58
C ASP A 372 7.97 -33.79 -3.44
N SER A 373 8.97 -32.93 -3.67
CA SER A 373 9.48 -31.98 -2.68
C SER A 373 9.39 -30.54 -3.16
N MET A 374 9.44 -29.57 -2.22
CA MET A 374 9.45 -28.15 -2.54
C MET A 374 10.73 -27.74 -3.30
N ASP A 375 11.88 -28.30 -2.92
CA ASP A 375 13.16 -28.04 -3.58
C ASP A 375 13.15 -28.53 -5.04
N GLU A 376 12.66 -29.74 -5.27
CA GLU A 376 12.49 -30.28 -6.63
C GLU A 376 11.55 -29.42 -7.47
N ALA A 377 10.41 -29.02 -6.90
CA ALA A 377 9.43 -28.18 -7.57
C ALA A 377 10.01 -26.82 -7.96
N ALA A 378 10.75 -26.16 -7.04
CA ALA A 378 11.38 -24.87 -7.28
C ALA A 378 12.45 -24.96 -8.38
N LYS A 379 13.34 -25.96 -8.32
CA LYS A 379 14.35 -26.18 -9.37
C LYS A 379 13.74 -26.49 -10.73
N ALA A 380 12.65 -27.27 -10.75
CA ALA A 380 11.94 -27.58 -11.99
C ALA A 380 11.30 -26.34 -12.62
N VAL A 381 10.58 -25.52 -11.83
CA VAL A 381 9.90 -24.34 -12.37
C VAL A 381 10.89 -23.26 -12.81
N VAL A 382 11.98 -23.05 -12.07
CA VAL A 382 13.05 -22.10 -12.45
C VAL A 382 13.68 -22.49 -13.79
N ARG A 383 14.02 -23.77 -13.96
CA ARG A 383 14.56 -24.28 -15.24
C ARG A 383 13.58 -24.06 -16.40
N LEU A 384 12.30 -24.31 -16.18
CA LEU A 384 11.25 -24.14 -17.21
C LEU A 384 10.93 -22.68 -17.52
N ALA A 385 11.09 -21.76 -16.57
CA ALA A 385 10.93 -20.33 -16.77
C ALA A 385 12.10 -19.67 -17.54
N GLY A 386 13.28 -20.27 -17.49
CA GLY A 386 14.48 -19.81 -18.19
C GLY A 386 14.68 -20.41 -19.59
N SER A 387 13.87 -21.39 -19.97
CA SER A 387 13.86 -22.01 -21.32
C SER A 387 12.83 -21.33 -22.21
#